data_937a514120a067c2cfadbe354e46b269
#
_entry.id   937a514120a067c2cfadbe354e46b269
#
_cell.length_a   1.000
_cell.length_b   1.000
_cell.length_c   1.000
_cell.angle_alpha   90.00
_cell.angle_beta   90.00
_cell.angle_gamma   90.00
#
_symmetry.space_group_name_H-M   'P 1'
#
loop_
_entity.id
_entity.type
_entity.pdbx_description
1 polymer ?
#
loop_
_entity_poly.entity_id
_entity_poly.type
_entity_poly.pdbx_seq_one_letter_code
_entity_poly.pdbx_strand_id
1 'polypeptide(L)'
;MRIGLICPYSLTIPGGVQGQVLGLAKMLRSLGHFVRVLGPCDGPPPDTGVTPLGMSIPTTANGSVAPIAPDVPCALRTIRALRDEQFDILHLHEPLAPGPTLTSLFLAQSPMLGTFHAAGKSLAYDLLKGPVKWLRNRLDHAVAVSEDAAKMAHSALGGEYEILFNGVETDRCNSAVPWSKESSTIFFVGRHEPRKGLGVLLESMSYLPPDTQLWVASDGPETTELKAQVAGDHRVKWLGRISEEEKLSR
;
A
#
# COMPACT_ATOMS: atom_id res chain seq x y z
N MET A 1 19.44 -16.19 -2.06
CA MET A 1 19.02 -15.53 -3.30
C MET A 1 19.14 -14.02 -3.13
N ARG A 2 19.41 -13.30 -4.23
CA ARG A 2 19.34 -11.82 -4.31
C ARG A 2 17.97 -11.43 -4.86
N ILE A 3 17.14 -10.84 -4.03
CA ILE A 3 15.74 -10.52 -4.34
C ILE A 3 15.57 -9.01 -4.43
N GLY A 4 15.02 -8.53 -5.55
CA GLY A 4 14.62 -7.14 -5.72
C GLY A 4 13.11 -6.98 -5.52
N LEU A 5 12.68 -6.24 -4.50
CA LEU A 5 11.27 -5.85 -4.32
C LEU A 5 11.09 -4.45 -4.89
N ILE A 6 10.23 -4.30 -5.89
CA ILE A 6 10.00 -3.03 -6.57
C ILE A 6 8.65 -2.46 -6.14
N CYS A 7 8.68 -1.29 -5.50
CA CYS A 7 7.49 -0.56 -5.08
C CYS A 7 7.30 0.69 -5.96
N PRO A 8 6.13 0.92 -6.56
CA PRO A 8 5.88 2.12 -7.35
C PRO A 8 5.65 3.37 -6.49
N TYR A 9 5.25 3.17 -5.23
CA TYR A 9 4.86 4.24 -4.32
C TYR A 9 6.00 4.64 -3.39
N SER A 10 6.02 5.91 -2.98
CA SER A 10 7.02 6.44 -2.05
C SER A 10 7.05 5.64 -0.74
N LEU A 11 8.21 5.05 -0.44
CA LEU A 11 8.43 4.21 0.74
C LEU A 11 8.49 4.99 2.05
N THR A 12 8.56 6.33 1.97
CA THR A 12 8.54 7.24 3.12
C THR A 12 7.15 7.79 3.45
N ILE A 13 6.16 7.51 2.59
CA ILE A 13 4.75 7.86 2.82
C ILE A 13 3.99 6.60 3.26
N PRO A 14 3.33 6.62 4.43
CA PRO A 14 2.58 5.46 4.90
C PRO A 14 1.48 5.02 3.92
N GLY A 15 1.42 3.72 3.64
CA GLY A 15 0.41 3.12 2.76
C GLY A 15 0.41 1.60 2.85
N GLY A 16 -0.69 0.98 2.44
CA GLY A 16 -0.87 -0.47 2.54
C GLY A 16 0.16 -1.26 1.72
N VAL A 17 0.41 -0.85 0.49
CA VAL A 17 1.39 -1.52 -0.39
C VAL A 17 2.81 -1.33 0.13
N GLN A 18 3.17 -0.12 0.55
CA GLN A 18 4.49 0.18 1.13
C GLN A 18 4.76 -0.67 2.38
N GLY A 19 3.77 -0.73 3.28
CA GLY A 19 3.86 -1.56 4.48
C GLY A 19 4.04 -3.04 4.15
N GLN A 20 3.30 -3.55 3.17
CA GLN A 20 3.43 -4.93 2.69
C GLN A 20 4.82 -5.20 2.10
N VAL A 21 5.34 -4.30 1.27
CA VAL A 21 6.68 -4.46 0.67
C VAL A 21 7.78 -4.47 1.72
N LEU A 22 7.73 -3.53 2.68
CA LEU A 22 8.73 -3.43 3.75
C LEU A 22 8.65 -4.62 4.71
N GLY A 23 7.43 -5.06 5.06
CA GLY A 23 7.23 -6.24 5.89
C GLY A 23 7.72 -7.52 5.22
N LEU A 24 7.45 -7.69 3.92
CA LEU A 24 7.96 -8.81 3.13
C LEU A 24 9.50 -8.79 3.05
N ALA A 25 10.10 -7.61 2.84
CA ALA A 25 11.56 -7.47 2.82
C ALA A 25 12.19 -7.92 4.14
N LYS A 26 11.61 -7.49 5.26
CA LYS A 26 12.05 -7.89 6.61
C LYS A 26 11.97 -9.40 6.81
N MET A 27 10.86 -10.02 6.43
CA MET A 27 10.67 -11.47 6.55
C MET A 27 11.66 -12.24 5.67
N LEU A 28 11.81 -11.88 4.40
CA LEU A 28 12.74 -12.56 3.50
C LEU A 28 14.20 -12.44 3.96
N ARG A 29 14.58 -11.29 4.53
CA ARG A 29 15.92 -11.11 5.15
C ARG A 29 16.10 -12.03 6.36
N SER A 30 15.07 -12.19 7.21
CA SER A 30 15.13 -13.12 8.35
C SER A 30 15.27 -14.59 7.94
N LEU A 31 14.82 -14.93 6.73
CA LEU A 31 15.00 -16.23 6.09
C LEU A 31 16.37 -16.40 5.40
N GLY A 32 17.28 -15.43 5.54
CA GLY A 32 18.65 -15.49 5.03
C GLY A 32 18.81 -15.05 3.56
N HIS A 33 17.82 -14.39 2.97
CA HIS A 33 17.94 -13.85 1.62
C HIS A 33 18.57 -12.44 1.64
N PHE A 34 19.33 -12.11 0.59
CA PHE A 34 19.73 -10.73 0.34
C PHE A 34 18.58 -10.01 -0.36
N VAL A 35 18.01 -9.00 0.29
CA VAL A 35 16.82 -8.30 -0.23
C VAL A 35 17.06 -6.80 -0.31
N ARG A 36 16.89 -6.23 -1.51
CA ARG A 36 16.84 -4.79 -1.76
C ARG A 36 15.43 -4.37 -2.11
N VAL A 37 14.98 -3.29 -1.51
CA VAL A 37 13.71 -2.64 -1.87
C VAL A 37 14.04 -1.42 -2.73
N LEU A 38 13.43 -1.34 -3.90
CA LEU A 38 13.60 -0.27 -4.87
C LEU A 38 12.29 0.52 -4.96
N GLY A 39 12.32 1.82 -4.71
CA GLY A 39 11.13 2.67 -4.80
C GLY A 39 11.42 4.14 -4.59
N PRO A 40 10.47 5.03 -4.90
CA PRO A 40 10.61 6.45 -4.59
C PRO A 40 10.72 6.67 -3.08
N CYS A 41 11.38 7.75 -2.68
CA CYS A 41 11.48 8.21 -1.30
C CYS A 41 11.49 9.74 -1.27
N ASP A 42 10.56 10.34 -0.51
CA ASP A 42 10.46 11.80 -0.35
C ASP A 42 11.23 12.31 0.88
N GLY A 43 11.93 11.43 1.54
CA GLY A 43 12.79 11.67 2.70
C GLY A 43 13.83 10.57 2.87
N PRO A 44 14.49 10.49 4.02
CA PRO A 44 15.44 9.42 4.32
C PRO A 44 14.77 8.04 4.14
N PRO A 45 15.44 7.08 3.47
CA PRO A 45 14.91 5.74 3.30
C PRO A 45 14.67 5.07 4.66
N PRO A 46 13.62 4.23 4.79
CA PRO A 46 13.24 3.63 6.07
C PRO A 46 14.29 2.66 6.65
N ASP A 47 15.11 2.05 5.81
CA ASP A 47 16.25 1.22 6.23
C ASP A 47 17.37 1.20 5.17
N THR A 48 18.53 0.64 5.52
CA THR A 48 19.71 0.55 4.65
C THR A 48 19.54 -0.41 3.47
N GLY A 49 18.55 -1.28 3.50
CA GLY A 49 18.20 -2.19 2.41
C GLY A 49 17.26 -1.57 1.38
N VAL A 50 16.95 -0.27 1.50
CA VAL A 50 16.14 0.49 0.54
C VAL A 50 17.05 1.32 -0.36
N THR A 51 16.82 1.23 -1.66
CA THR A 51 17.47 2.07 -2.68
C THR A 51 16.47 3.12 -3.17
N PRO A 52 16.65 4.40 -2.81
CA PRO A 52 15.75 5.47 -3.24
C PRO A 52 15.92 5.75 -4.74
N LEU A 53 14.81 5.76 -5.46
CA LEU A 53 14.80 5.97 -6.92
C LEU A 53 14.42 7.40 -7.34
N GLY A 54 14.13 8.27 -6.38
CA GLY A 54 13.75 9.66 -6.60
C GLY A 54 12.60 10.08 -5.70
N MET A 55 12.13 11.30 -5.88
CA MET A 55 10.97 11.84 -5.16
C MET A 55 9.68 11.46 -5.89
N SER A 56 8.58 11.35 -5.14
CA SER A 56 7.28 11.07 -5.72
C SER A 56 6.53 12.33 -6.14
N ILE A 57 5.60 12.14 -7.07
CA ILE A 57 4.61 13.14 -7.48
C ILE A 57 3.24 12.62 -7.04
N PRO A 58 2.47 13.42 -6.27
CA PRO A 58 1.11 13.06 -5.90
C PRO A 58 0.24 12.88 -7.16
N THR A 59 -0.26 11.69 -7.39
CA THR A 59 -1.08 11.37 -8.56
C THR A 59 -2.43 10.82 -8.10
N THR A 60 -3.52 11.36 -8.60
CA THR A 60 -4.86 10.88 -8.28
C THR A 60 -5.10 9.52 -8.92
N ALA A 61 -5.40 8.51 -8.11
CA ALA A 61 -5.71 7.15 -8.57
C ALA A 61 -6.80 6.52 -7.68
N ASN A 62 -7.84 5.99 -8.30
CA ASN A 62 -8.91 5.21 -7.64
C ASN A 62 -9.54 5.92 -6.41
N GLY A 63 -9.77 7.23 -6.48
CA GLY A 63 -10.31 8.02 -5.36
C GLY A 63 -9.33 8.24 -4.21
N SER A 64 -8.04 8.00 -4.44
CA SER A 64 -6.95 8.25 -3.49
C SER A 64 -5.80 8.97 -4.18
N VAL A 65 -4.82 9.44 -3.43
CA VAL A 65 -3.58 10.02 -3.96
C VAL A 65 -2.47 8.99 -3.85
N ALA A 66 -1.92 8.61 -5.00
CA ALA A 66 -0.79 7.70 -5.12
C ALA A 66 0.52 8.49 -5.29
N PRO A 67 1.50 8.35 -4.39
CA PRO A 67 2.80 9.01 -4.51
C PRO A 67 3.73 8.20 -5.41
N ILE A 68 3.66 8.41 -6.73
CA ILE A 68 4.46 7.70 -7.75
C ILE A 68 5.56 8.57 -8.33
N ALA A 69 6.58 7.96 -8.95
CA ALA A 69 7.67 8.66 -9.64
C ALA A 69 7.78 8.20 -11.11
N PRO A 70 6.95 8.75 -12.01
CA PRO A 70 6.90 8.34 -13.42
C PRO A 70 7.92 9.07 -14.31
N ASP A 71 8.91 9.72 -13.71
CA ASP A 71 9.88 10.57 -14.40
C ASP A 71 11.08 9.80 -14.94
N VAL A 72 11.77 10.40 -15.92
CA VAL A 72 12.97 9.85 -16.56
C VAL A 72 14.11 9.61 -15.56
N PRO A 73 14.43 10.52 -14.61
CA PRO A 73 15.43 10.26 -13.59
C PRO A 73 15.16 9.01 -12.76
N CYS A 74 13.89 8.75 -12.37
CA CYS A 74 13.51 7.52 -11.69
C CYS A 74 13.76 6.28 -12.56
N ALA A 75 13.36 6.33 -13.83
CA ALA A 75 13.60 5.23 -14.77
C ALA A 75 15.10 4.94 -14.93
N LEU A 76 15.95 5.95 -15.08
CA LEU A 76 17.41 5.77 -15.19
C LEU A 76 18.03 5.17 -13.92
N ARG A 77 17.59 5.60 -12.72
CA ARG A 77 18.04 5.02 -11.46
C ARG A 77 17.59 3.58 -11.31
N THR A 78 16.37 3.27 -11.75
CA THR A 78 15.85 1.88 -11.79
C THR A 78 16.72 1.01 -12.67
N ILE A 79 16.99 1.42 -13.91
CA ILE A 79 17.86 0.68 -14.86
C ILE A 79 19.25 0.45 -14.25
N ARG A 80 19.83 1.49 -13.65
CA ARG A 80 21.12 1.36 -12.99
C ARG A 80 21.10 0.33 -11.86
N ALA A 81 20.08 0.40 -10.98
CA ALA A 81 19.94 -0.52 -9.86
C ALA A 81 19.76 -1.98 -10.34
N LEU A 82 18.94 -2.22 -11.37
CA LEU A 82 18.75 -3.54 -11.97
C LEU A 82 20.06 -4.13 -12.50
N ARG A 83 20.88 -3.30 -13.16
CA ARG A 83 22.17 -3.71 -13.70
C ARG A 83 23.21 -3.97 -12.61
N ASP A 84 23.29 -3.08 -11.64
CA ASP A 84 24.38 -3.09 -10.63
C ASP A 84 24.13 -4.17 -9.55
N GLU A 85 22.85 -4.45 -9.20
CA GLU A 85 22.50 -5.42 -8.16
C GLU A 85 22.40 -6.88 -8.64
N GLN A 86 22.19 -7.13 -9.92
CA GLN A 86 22.12 -8.48 -10.51
C GLN A 86 21.19 -9.42 -9.72
N PHE A 87 19.91 -9.10 -9.67
CA PHE A 87 18.91 -9.86 -8.92
C PHE A 87 18.66 -11.24 -9.52
N ASP A 88 18.55 -12.28 -8.68
CA ASP A 88 18.10 -13.61 -9.08
C ASP A 88 16.61 -13.61 -9.44
N ILE A 89 15.81 -12.77 -8.76
CA ILE A 89 14.38 -12.61 -8.99
C ILE A 89 13.94 -11.19 -8.64
N LEU A 90 12.97 -10.67 -9.36
CA LEU A 90 12.29 -9.41 -9.09
C LEU A 90 10.84 -9.66 -8.69
N HIS A 91 10.40 -8.97 -7.65
CA HIS A 91 9.00 -8.96 -7.25
C HIS A 91 8.45 -7.55 -7.41
N LEU A 92 7.56 -7.38 -8.39
CA LEU A 92 6.95 -6.11 -8.76
C LEU A 92 5.60 -5.96 -8.05
N HIS A 93 5.44 -4.96 -7.21
CA HIS A 93 4.15 -4.62 -6.62
C HIS A 93 3.46 -3.57 -7.51
N GLU A 94 2.22 -3.83 -7.92
CA GLU A 94 1.49 -3.06 -8.94
C GLU A 94 2.32 -2.92 -10.25
N PRO A 95 2.54 -4.00 -10.99
CA PRO A 95 3.45 -4.03 -12.14
C PRO A 95 3.18 -2.98 -13.22
N LEU A 96 1.91 -2.56 -13.37
CA LEU A 96 1.49 -1.56 -14.37
C LEU A 96 1.55 -0.12 -13.86
N ALA A 97 1.90 0.11 -12.60
CA ALA A 97 2.01 1.46 -12.08
C ALA A 97 3.19 2.20 -12.74
N PRO A 98 2.98 3.45 -13.23
CA PRO A 98 4.04 4.23 -13.83
C PRO A 98 5.21 4.47 -12.87
N GLY A 99 6.42 4.37 -13.36
CA GLY A 99 7.64 4.54 -12.58
C GLY A 99 8.49 3.27 -12.52
N PRO A 100 9.05 2.91 -11.36
CA PRO A 100 10.06 1.85 -11.27
C PRO A 100 9.53 0.46 -11.63
N THR A 101 8.28 0.14 -11.28
CA THR A 101 7.68 -1.16 -11.60
C THR A 101 7.47 -1.34 -13.08
N LEU A 102 6.88 -0.36 -13.75
CA LEU A 102 6.68 -0.42 -15.20
C LEU A 102 8.03 -0.43 -15.95
N THR A 103 9.01 0.37 -15.51
CA THR A 103 10.37 0.36 -16.07
C THR A 103 11.01 -1.03 -15.92
N SER A 104 10.89 -1.65 -14.75
CA SER A 104 11.41 -3.01 -14.51
C SER A 104 10.69 -4.05 -15.38
N LEU A 105 9.37 -3.95 -15.49
CA LEU A 105 8.56 -4.85 -16.32
C LEU A 105 8.98 -4.82 -17.80
N PHE A 106 9.37 -3.65 -18.31
CA PHE A 106 9.84 -3.53 -19.68
C PHE A 106 11.27 -4.02 -19.90
N LEU A 107 12.17 -3.77 -18.96
CA LEU A 107 13.63 -3.81 -19.20
C LEU A 107 14.37 -4.90 -18.42
N ALA A 108 13.80 -5.42 -17.33
CA ALA A 108 14.47 -6.44 -16.54
C ALA A 108 14.59 -7.77 -17.31
N GLN A 109 15.68 -8.49 -17.01
CA GLN A 109 15.99 -9.80 -17.61
C GLN A 109 15.86 -10.95 -16.61
N SER A 110 15.83 -10.62 -15.31
CA SER A 110 15.60 -11.60 -14.24
C SER A 110 14.15 -12.08 -14.26
N PRO A 111 13.88 -13.30 -13.77
CA PRO A 111 12.52 -13.77 -13.52
C PRO A 111 11.70 -12.78 -12.70
N MET A 112 10.44 -12.60 -13.06
CA MET A 112 9.58 -11.59 -12.44
C MET A 112 8.28 -12.18 -11.88
N LEU A 113 8.04 -11.92 -10.58
CA LEU A 113 6.75 -12.09 -9.92
C LEU A 113 6.03 -10.74 -9.89
N GLY A 114 4.76 -10.70 -10.27
CA GLY A 114 3.91 -9.51 -10.16
C GLY A 114 2.81 -9.68 -9.13
N THR A 115 2.69 -8.76 -8.17
CA THR A 115 1.57 -8.71 -7.22
C THR A 115 0.67 -7.52 -7.50
N PHE A 116 -0.62 -7.80 -7.70
CA PHE A 116 -1.67 -6.83 -7.97
C PHE A 116 -2.46 -6.54 -6.70
N HIS A 117 -2.46 -5.27 -6.27
CA HIS A 117 -3.12 -4.82 -5.03
C HIS A 117 -4.38 -4.00 -5.30
N ALA A 118 -4.48 -3.38 -6.48
CA ALA A 118 -5.59 -2.50 -6.82
C ALA A 118 -6.87 -3.29 -7.05
N ALA A 119 -7.97 -2.83 -6.46
CA ALA A 119 -9.31 -3.34 -6.69
C ALA A 119 -10.25 -2.17 -7.02
N GLY A 120 -11.35 -2.46 -7.73
CA GLY A 120 -12.34 -1.48 -8.14
C GLY A 120 -12.12 -0.91 -9.54
N LYS A 121 -12.77 0.20 -9.87
CA LYS A 121 -12.65 0.84 -11.19
C LYS A 121 -11.38 1.69 -11.26
N SER A 122 -10.54 1.46 -12.27
CA SER A 122 -9.34 2.26 -12.52
C SER A 122 -9.29 2.68 -13.98
N LEU A 123 -9.35 3.99 -14.21
CA LEU A 123 -9.18 4.56 -15.56
C LEU A 123 -7.83 4.17 -16.18
N ALA A 124 -6.77 4.03 -15.38
CA ALA A 124 -5.47 3.61 -15.87
C ALA A 124 -5.51 2.19 -16.44
N TYR A 125 -6.19 1.26 -15.74
CA TYR A 125 -6.38 -0.09 -16.25
C TYR A 125 -7.32 -0.14 -17.46
N ASP A 126 -8.35 0.72 -17.51
CA ASP A 126 -9.28 0.79 -18.63
C ASP A 126 -8.62 1.35 -19.91
N LEU A 127 -7.76 2.34 -19.79
CA LEU A 127 -6.99 2.90 -20.91
C LEU A 127 -5.94 1.93 -21.44
N LEU A 128 -5.46 1.01 -20.61
CA LEU A 128 -4.45 0.03 -20.97
C LEU A 128 -5.03 -1.26 -21.56
N LYS A 129 -6.36 -1.42 -21.60
CA LYS A 129 -7.01 -2.60 -22.20
C LYS A 129 -6.60 -2.78 -23.66
N GLY A 130 -6.07 -3.95 -23.98
CA GLY A 130 -5.66 -4.34 -25.32
C GLY A 130 -4.17 -4.17 -25.60
N PRO A 131 -3.64 -2.94 -25.73
CA PRO A 131 -2.24 -2.72 -26.15
C PRO A 131 -1.19 -3.33 -25.23
N VAL A 132 -1.52 -3.55 -23.95
CA VAL A 132 -0.55 -4.02 -22.94
C VAL A 132 -0.73 -5.47 -22.50
N LYS A 133 -1.66 -6.21 -23.12
CA LYS A 133 -1.83 -7.64 -22.78
C LYS A 133 -0.54 -8.46 -22.86
N TRP A 134 0.35 -8.13 -23.78
CA TRP A 134 1.64 -8.77 -23.90
C TRP A 134 2.55 -8.58 -22.68
N LEU A 135 2.35 -7.52 -21.88
CA LEU A 135 3.10 -7.28 -20.64
C LEU A 135 2.83 -8.36 -19.60
N ARG A 136 1.66 -9.02 -19.63
CA ARG A 136 1.38 -10.17 -18.77
C ARG A 136 2.39 -11.30 -19.01
N ASN A 137 2.79 -11.52 -20.25
CA ASN A 137 3.74 -12.55 -20.63
C ASN A 137 5.18 -12.24 -20.21
N ARG A 138 5.44 -11.02 -19.73
CA ARG A 138 6.72 -10.65 -19.11
C ARG A 138 6.82 -11.09 -17.65
N LEU A 139 5.69 -11.37 -17.00
CA LEU A 139 5.66 -11.90 -15.65
C LEU A 139 5.69 -13.43 -15.72
N ASP A 140 6.70 -14.04 -15.09
CA ASP A 140 6.78 -15.49 -14.96
C ASP A 140 5.68 -16.02 -14.04
N HIS A 141 5.34 -15.24 -13.00
CA HIS A 141 4.23 -15.55 -12.11
C HIS A 141 3.45 -14.28 -11.76
N ALA A 142 2.14 -14.42 -11.56
CA ALA A 142 1.28 -13.30 -11.18
C ALA A 142 0.33 -13.69 -10.05
N VAL A 143 0.32 -12.87 -9.02
CA VAL A 143 -0.56 -13.02 -7.88
C VAL A 143 -1.40 -11.78 -7.65
N ALA A 144 -2.53 -11.93 -6.99
CA ALA A 144 -3.40 -10.84 -6.59
C ALA A 144 -3.74 -10.98 -5.10
N VAL A 145 -3.84 -9.86 -4.40
CA VAL A 145 -4.10 -9.86 -2.95
C VAL A 145 -5.56 -10.13 -2.59
N SER A 146 -6.45 -10.21 -3.57
CA SER A 146 -7.87 -10.53 -3.40
C SER A 146 -8.47 -10.96 -4.74
N GLU A 147 -9.64 -11.58 -4.70
CA GLU A 147 -10.40 -11.90 -5.91
C GLU A 147 -10.74 -10.66 -6.74
N ASP A 148 -11.06 -9.54 -6.11
CA ASP A 148 -11.40 -8.30 -6.81
C ASP A 148 -10.16 -7.70 -7.50
N ALA A 149 -8.99 -7.79 -6.88
CA ALA A 149 -7.74 -7.41 -7.52
C ALA A 149 -7.42 -8.33 -8.71
N ALA A 150 -7.64 -9.65 -8.57
CA ALA A 150 -7.47 -10.61 -9.65
C ALA A 150 -8.43 -10.32 -10.82
N LYS A 151 -9.71 -10.08 -10.55
CA LYS A 151 -10.70 -9.72 -11.59
C LYS A 151 -10.31 -8.45 -12.33
N MET A 152 -9.82 -7.43 -11.61
CA MET A 152 -9.37 -6.18 -12.23
C MET A 152 -8.13 -6.40 -13.11
N ALA A 153 -7.11 -7.09 -12.61
CA ALA A 153 -5.91 -7.42 -13.36
C ALA A 153 -6.24 -8.28 -14.59
N HIS A 154 -7.10 -9.29 -14.46
CA HIS A 154 -7.58 -10.12 -15.57
C HIS A 154 -8.30 -9.27 -16.64
N SER A 155 -9.14 -8.31 -16.24
CA SER A 155 -9.86 -7.46 -17.18
C SER A 155 -8.92 -6.61 -18.07
N ALA A 156 -7.76 -6.21 -17.54
CA ALA A 156 -6.78 -5.39 -18.24
C ALA A 156 -5.77 -6.20 -19.06
N LEU A 157 -5.23 -7.26 -18.47
CA LEU A 157 -4.12 -8.04 -19.02
C LEU A 157 -4.51 -9.44 -19.48
N GLY A 158 -5.66 -9.97 -19.04
CA GLY A 158 -6.00 -11.39 -19.20
C GLY A 158 -5.14 -12.28 -18.29
N GLY A 159 -5.12 -13.58 -18.58
CA GLY A 159 -4.34 -14.58 -17.84
C GLY A 159 -4.95 -14.97 -16.50
N GLU A 160 -4.26 -15.83 -15.76
CA GLU A 160 -4.67 -16.31 -14.44
C GLU A 160 -3.80 -15.68 -13.34
N TYR A 161 -4.38 -15.58 -12.15
CA TYR A 161 -3.76 -14.96 -10.97
C TYR A 161 -3.99 -15.86 -9.76
N GLU A 162 -2.93 -16.23 -9.09
CA GLU A 162 -3.02 -16.90 -7.80
C GLU A 162 -3.44 -15.88 -6.74
N ILE A 163 -4.34 -16.26 -5.84
CA ILE A 163 -4.73 -15.39 -4.71
C ILE A 163 -3.75 -15.59 -3.57
N LEU A 164 -3.01 -14.54 -3.26
CA LEU A 164 -2.08 -14.50 -2.14
C LEU A 164 -2.35 -13.25 -1.30
N PHE A 165 -3.03 -13.44 -0.17
CA PHE A 165 -3.40 -12.35 0.72
C PHE A 165 -2.17 -11.63 1.30
N ASN A 166 -2.36 -10.36 1.64
CA ASN A 166 -1.32 -9.59 2.34
C ASN A 166 -0.99 -10.21 3.70
N GLY A 167 0.30 -10.26 4.01
CA GLY A 167 0.79 -10.70 5.32
C GLY A 167 0.61 -9.63 6.40
N VAL A 168 0.53 -10.07 7.65
CA VAL A 168 0.48 -9.20 8.84
C VAL A 168 1.53 -9.66 9.85
N GLU A 169 2.24 -8.71 10.46
CA GLU A 169 3.20 -8.97 11.55
C GLU A 169 2.44 -9.25 12.85
N THR A 170 1.98 -10.49 13.04
CA THR A 170 1.17 -10.90 14.20
C THR A 170 1.89 -10.71 15.54
N ASP A 171 3.18 -11.00 15.60
CA ASP A 171 3.96 -10.87 16.83
C ASP A 171 3.99 -9.43 17.34
N ARG A 172 4.08 -8.48 16.42
CA ARG A 172 4.02 -7.05 16.75
C ARG A 172 2.66 -6.65 17.31
N CYS A 173 1.58 -7.20 16.76
CA CYS A 173 0.23 -6.96 17.27
C CYS A 173 0.04 -7.62 18.66
N ASN A 174 0.50 -8.85 18.81
CA ASN A 174 0.34 -9.63 20.05
C ASN A 174 1.19 -9.09 21.22
N SER A 175 2.32 -8.44 20.93
CA SER A 175 3.19 -7.85 21.95
C SER A 175 2.78 -6.45 22.41
N ALA A 176 1.80 -5.83 21.75
CA ALA A 176 1.33 -4.50 22.12
C ALA A 176 0.60 -4.52 23.47
N VAL A 177 0.92 -3.56 24.34
CA VAL A 177 0.20 -3.37 25.59
C VAL A 177 -1.16 -2.72 25.29
N PRO A 178 -2.29 -3.37 25.65
CA PRO A 178 -3.60 -2.80 25.39
C PRO A 178 -3.80 -1.44 26.05
N TRP A 179 -4.38 -0.51 25.31
CA TRP A 179 -4.75 0.79 25.85
C TRP A 179 -5.86 0.66 26.89
N SER A 180 -5.71 1.33 28.02
CA SER A 180 -6.74 1.31 29.05
C SER A 180 -8.02 1.98 28.54
N LYS A 181 -9.15 1.33 28.78
CA LYS A 181 -10.48 1.82 28.43
C LYS A 181 -11.49 1.53 29.54
N GLU A 182 -12.37 2.48 29.79
CA GLU A 182 -13.39 2.39 30.85
C GLU A 182 -14.74 1.89 30.34
N SER A 183 -14.93 1.88 29.00
CA SER A 183 -16.19 1.53 28.35
C SER A 183 -15.94 0.76 27.05
N SER A 184 -17.02 0.25 26.45
CA SER A 184 -16.98 -0.32 25.10
C SER A 184 -16.45 0.72 24.12
N THR A 185 -15.40 0.37 23.37
CA THR A 185 -14.71 1.30 22.50
C THR A 185 -14.59 0.75 21.09
N ILE A 186 -14.99 1.54 20.12
CA ILE A 186 -14.74 1.30 18.70
C ILE A 186 -13.53 2.12 18.28
N PHE A 187 -12.58 1.52 17.61
CA PHE A 187 -11.40 2.21 17.09
C PHE A 187 -11.43 2.23 15.57
N PHE A 188 -11.48 3.43 14.99
CA PHE A 188 -11.32 3.65 13.56
C PHE A 188 -9.94 4.24 13.27
N VAL A 189 -9.20 3.58 12.36
CA VAL A 189 -7.93 4.09 11.87
C VAL A 189 -7.90 4.02 10.33
N GLY A 190 -7.76 5.16 9.69
CA GLY A 190 -7.71 5.24 8.22
C GLY A 190 -7.90 6.66 7.74
N ARG A 191 -7.54 6.92 6.47
CA ARG A 191 -7.79 8.23 5.88
C ARG A 191 -9.30 8.52 5.86
N HIS A 192 -9.66 9.74 6.19
CA HIS A 192 -11.06 10.19 6.18
C HIS A 192 -11.47 10.51 4.74
N GLU A 193 -11.79 9.45 4.00
CA GLU A 193 -12.24 9.43 2.60
C GLU A 193 -13.56 8.66 2.51
N PRO A 194 -14.48 8.98 1.57
CA PRO A 194 -15.81 8.35 1.47
C PRO A 194 -15.73 6.81 1.46
N ARG A 195 -14.79 6.25 0.70
CA ARG A 195 -14.59 4.79 0.58
C ARG A 195 -14.18 4.08 1.87
N LYS A 196 -13.75 4.81 2.91
CA LYS A 196 -13.37 4.25 4.21
C LYS A 196 -14.54 4.15 5.18
N GLY A 197 -15.68 4.76 4.86
CA GLY A 197 -16.92 4.60 5.56
C GLY A 197 -16.99 5.26 6.94
N LEU A 198 -16.11 6.22 7.25
CA LEU A 198 -16.15 6.90 8.56
C LEU A 198 -17.49 7.62 8.78
N GLY A 199 -18.07 8.25 7.74
CA GLY A 199 -19.39 8.88 7.84
C GLY A 199 -20.46 7.89 8.28
N VAL A 200 -20.51 6.71 7.66
CA VAL A 200 -21.45 5.64 8.03
C VAL A 200 -21.24 5.19 9.49
N LEU A 201 -19.98 5.07 9.93
CA LEU A 201 -19.67 4.73 11.32
C LEU A 201 -20.16 5.80 12.29
N LEU A 202 -19.96 7.08 11.97
CA LEU A 202 -20.45 8.20 12.80
C LEU A 202 -21.98 8.20 12.89
N GLU A 203 -22.69 7.98 11.80
CA GLU A 203 -24.16 7.83 11.80
C GLU A 203 -24.61 6.65 12.66
N SER A 204 -23.89 5.53 12.62
CA SER A 204 -24.22 4.33 13.38
C SER A 204 -24.11 4.52 14.90
N MET A 205 -23.38 5.53 15.37
CA MET A 205 -23.24 5.82 16.80
C MET A 205 -24.59 6.14 17.48
N SER A 206 -25.58 6.61 16.71
CA SER A 206 -26.93 6.87 17.23
C SER A 206 -27.69 5.60 17.63
N TYR A 207 -27.30 4.44 17.11
CA TYR A 207 -27.90 3.12 17.39
C TYR A 207 -27.16 2.33 18.48
N LEU A 208 -26.02 2.86 18.96
CA LEU A 208 -25.19 2.19 19.94
C LEU A 208 -25.48 2.66 21.37
N PRO A 209 -25.17 1.86 22.40
CA PRO A 209 -25.31 2.25 23.77
C PRO A 209 -24.66 3.61 24.07
N PRO A 210 -25.26 4.42 24.98
CA PRO A 210 -24.77 5.79 25.24
C PRO A 210 -23.37 5.87 25.86
N ASP A 211 -22.87 4.78 26.42
CA ASP A 211 -21.53 4.63 26.99
C ASP A 211 -20.47 4.16 25.98
N THR A 212 -20.88 3.82 24.74
CA THR A 212 -19.95 3.41 23.69
C THR A 212 -19.11 4.60 23.25
N GLN A 213 -17.77 4.45 23.28
CA GLN A 213 -16.81 5.43 22.80
C GLN A 213 -16.39 5.12 21.35
N LEU A 214 -16.14 6.15 20.55
CA LEU A 214 -15.52 6.04 19.23
C LEU A 214 -14.21 6.83 19.21
N TRP A 215 -13.11 6.13 18.95
CA TRP A 215 -11.81 6.74 18.75
C TRP A 215 -11.50 6.81 17.26
N VAL A 216 -11.27 8.00 16.74
CA VAL A 216 -11.03 8.25 15.32
C VAL A 216 -9.60 8.75 15.13
N ALA A 217 -8.77 7.93 14.51
CA ALA A 217 -7.36 8.23 14.23
C ALA A 217 -7.14 8.51 12.73
N SER A 218 -6.11 9.30 12.44
CA SER A 218 -5.71 9.79 11.13
C SER A 218 -6.42 11.09 10.73
N ASP A 219 -6.30 11.46 9.45
CA ASP A 219 -6.94 12.63 8.83
C ASP A 219 -7.28 12.35 7.36
N GLY A 220 -7.93 13.29 6.71
CA GLY A 220 -8.28 13.20 5.29
C GLY A 220 -9.17 14.36 4.84
N PRO A 221 -9.57 14.38 3.56
CA PRO A 221 -10.34 15.48 2.98
C PRO A 221 -11.68 15.71 3.68
N GLU A 222 -12.33 14.66 4.21
CA GLU A 222 -13.64 14.77 4.88
C GLU A 222 -13.53 15.13 6.37
N THR A 223 -12.32 15.24 6.96
CA THR A 223 -12.15 15.43 8.42
C THR A 223 -12.95 16.59 8.98
N THR A 224 -12.92 17.76 8.31
CA THR A 224 -13.59 18.99 8.79
C THR A 224 -15.10 18.83 8.76
N GLU A 225 -15.65 18.28 7.69
CA GLU A 225 -17.07 18.04 7.52
C GLU A 225 -17.59 17.03 8.54
N LEU A 226 -16.90 15.89 8.68
CA LEU A 226 -17.29 14.83 9.61
C LEU A 226 -17.22 15.28 11.08
N LYS A 227 -16.25 16.14 11.43
CA LYS A 227 -16.21 16.75 12.77
C LYS A 227 -17.41 17.65 13.02
N ALA A 228 -17.84 18.43 12.02
CA ALA A 228 -19.00 19.29 12.12
C ALA A 228 -20.31 18.52 12.29
N GLN A 229 -20.46 17.36 11.60
CA GLN A 229 -21.65 16.50 11.70
C GLN A 229 -21.90 15.98 13.12
N VAL A 230 -20.83 15.69 13.87
CA VAL A 230 -20.93 15.14 15.23
C VAL A 230 -20.49 16.15 16.30
N ALA A 231 -20.55 17.43 15.99
CA ALA A 231 -20.24 18.50 16.93
C ALA A 231 -21.14 18.39 18.16
N GLY A 232 -20.54 18.12 19.34
CA GLY A 232 -21.27 17.94 20.61
C GLY A 232 -21.46 16.47 21.03
N ASP A 233 -21.19 15.49 20.20
CA ASP A 233 -21.16 14.09 20.66
C ASP A 233 -19.82 13.78 21.37
N HIS A 234 -19.84 13.86 22.70
CA HIS A 234 -18.65 13.64 23.55
C HIS A 234 -18.13 12.19 23.51
N ARG A 235 -18.86 11.25 22.91
CA ARG A 235 -18.43 9.87 22.71
C ARG A 235 -17.37 9.75 21.62
N VAL A 236 -17.31 10.73 20.68
CA VAL A 236 -16.38 10.70 19.54
C VAL A 236 -15.09 11.45 19.91
N LYS A 237 -14.00 10.72 20.01
CA LYS A 237 -12.66 11.27 20.31
C LYS A 237 -11.80 11.29 19.04
N TRP A 238 -11.47 12.48 18.55
CA TRP A 238 -10.60 12.69 17.41
C TRP A 238 -9.15 12.73 17.83
N LEU A 239 -8.38 11.70 17.47
CA LEU A 239 -6.99 11.52 17.89
C LEU A 239 -5.98 12.17 16.94
N GLY A 240 -6.41 12.49 15.70
CA GLY A 240 -5.47 12.93 14.66
C GLY A 240 -4.51 11.83 14.24
N ARG A 241 -3.31 12.21 13.80
CA ARG A 241 -2.27 11.24 13.46
C ARG A 241 -1.64 10.71 14.75
N ILE A 242 -1.62 9.41 14.89
CA ILE A 242 -1.03 8.69 16.01
C ILE A 242 0.17 7.87 15.55
N SER A 243 1.04 7.48 16.49
CA SER A 243 2.16 6.59 16.21
C SER A 243 1.68 5.16 15.92
N GLU A 244 2.55 4.36 15.30
CA GLU A 244 2.28 2.93 15.09
C GLU A 244 2.14 2.18 16.43
N GLU A 245 2.93 2.56 17.44
CA GLU A 245 2.85 1.99 18.78
C GLU A 245 1.48 2.28 19.42
N GLU A 246 1.04 3.53 19.37
CA GLU A 246 -0.28 3.93 19.88
C GLU A 246 -1.41 3.23 19.11
N LYS A 247 -1.28 3.08 17.79
CA LYS A 247 -2.26 2.35 16.96
C LYS A 247 -2.40 0.89 17.39
N LEU A 248 -1.28 0.23 17.68
CA LEU A 248 -1.29 -1.17 18.11
C LEU A 248 -1.85 -1.34 19.52
N SER A 249 -1.62 -0.36 20.40
CA SER A 249 -2.14 -0.38 21.78
C SER A 249 -3.66 -0.14 21.84
N ARG A 250 -4.18 0.72 20.96
CA ARG A 250 -5.62 1.05 20.89
C ARG A 250 -6.42 0.00 20.17
#